data_ca336323b28a0217704f5fcbc6ab04fd
#
_entry.id   ca336323b28a0217704f5fcbc6ab04fd
#
_cell.length_a   1.000
_cell.length_b   1.000
_cell.length_c   1.000
_cell.angle_alpha   90.00
_cell.angle_beta   90.00
_cell.angle_gamma   90.00
#
_symmetry.space_group_name_H-M   'P 1'
#
loop_
_entity.id
_entity.type
_entity.pdbx_description
1 polymer ?
#
loop_
_entity_poly.entity_id
_entity_poly.type
_entity_poly.pdbx_seq_one_letter_code
_entity_poly.pdbx_strand_id
1 'polypeptide(L)'
;MFEFIVFFTSFKYIFVEGGEQALVGIGTLSRIGLKQTLQITILGVSVGIVLYFVFLNVAGFIPTKILEIALGVGLLFFSGTMFKEFFEDDQKEISHTKYRIGYFYIAMLEAVENSIALATFSLIEFASAIIGALVAIGLILGLVFAGVIKKMPLKLTRLIAGVLLALTGIPLLLYGFDVPTSELLHWLIPPLH
;
A
#
# COMPACT_ATOMS: atom_id res chain seq x y z
N MET A 1 -0.15 -19.74 -12.80
CA MET A 1 -1.16 -20.50 -11.99
C MET A 1 -1.70 -19.53 -10.97
N PHE A 2 -2.99 -19.56 -10.61
CA PHE A 2 -3.53 -18.62 -9.63
C PHE A 2 -2.99 -18.92 -8.23
N GLU A 3 -2.34 -17.93 -7.60
CA GLU A 3 -1.73 -18.08 -6.27
C GLU A 3 -2.59 -17.35 -5.22
N PHE A 4 -3.32 -18.15 -4.43
CA PHE A 4 -4.23 -17.62 -3.41
C PHE A 4 -3.53 -16.73 -2.39
N ILE A 5 -2.28 -17.03 -2.03
CA ILE A 5 -1.52 -16.24 -1.07
C ILE A 5 -1.24 -14.85 -1.63
N VAL A 6 -0.74 -14.76 -2.87
CA VAL A 6 -0.49 -13.50 -3.54
C VAL A 6 -1.78 -12.70 -3.69
N PHE A 7 -2.88 -13.37 -4.07
CA PHE A 7 -4.21 -12.74 -4.12
C PHE A 7 -4.60 -12.14 -2.77
N PHE A 8 -4.59 -12.93 -1.68
CA PHE A 8 -5.01 -12.45 -0.37
C PHE A 8 -4.07 -11.38 0.20
N THR A 9 -2.77 -11.47 -0.05
CA THR A 9 -1.81 -10.48 0.41
C THR A 9 -2.02 -9.16 -0.32
N SER A 10 -2.14 -9.19 -1.64
CA SER A 10 -2.45 -8.01 -2.44
C SER A 10 -3.81 -7.41 -2.06
N PHE A 11 -4.85 -8.25 -1.93
CA PHE A 11 -6.18 -7.82 -1.49
C PHE A 11 -6.12 -7.12 -0.14
N LYS A 12 -5.55 -7.78 0.88
CA LYS A 12 -5.48 -7.22 2.24
C LYS A 12 -4.68 -5.92 2.27
N TYR A 13 -3.53 -5.90 1.59
CA TYR A 13 -2.68 -4.73 1.55
C TYR A 13 -3.42 -3.54 0.94
N ILE A 14 -3.89 -3.67 -0.31
CA ILE A 14 -4.61 -2.59 -1.01
C ILE A 14 -5.91 -2.20 -0.29
N PHE A 15 -6.57 -3.15 0.37
CA PHE A 15 -7.78 -2.86 1.16
C PHE A 15 -7.45 -2.00 2.39
N VAL A 16 -6.35 -2.26 3.08
CA VAL A 16 -5.95 -1.50 4.28
C VAL A 16 -5.49 -0.11 3.88
N GLU A 17 -4.50 0.00 2.96
CA GLU A 17 -3.94 1.27 2.51
C GLU A 17 -4.98 2.13 1.78
N GLY A 18 -5.68 1.55 0.81
CA GLY A 18 -6.75 2.26 0.09
C GLY A 18 -7.91 2.65 1.01
N GLY A 19 -8.18 1.85 2.05
CA GLY A 19 -9.14 2.18 3.11
C GLY A 19 -8.69 3.39 3.94
N GLU A 20 -7.40 3.48 4.27
CA GLU A 20 -6.80 4.63 4.95
C GLU A 20 -6.91 5.88 4.08
N GLN A 21 -6.49 5.82 2.82
CA GLN A 21 -6.63 6.92 1.87
C GLN A 21 -8.08 7.38 1.74
N ALA A 22 -9.03 6.45 1.65
CA ALA A 22 -10.45 6.79 1.58
C ALA A 22 -10.96 7.46 2.85
N LEU A 23 -10.54 7.01 4.05
CA LEU A 23 -10.87 7.63 5.33
C LEU A 23 -10.35 9.07 5.42
N VAL A 24 -9.07 9.28 5.08
CA VAL A 24 -8.46 10.62 5.08
C VAL A 24 -9.13 11.50 4.03
N GLY A 25 -9.41 10.97 2.84
CA GLY A 25 -10.15 11.67 1.78
C GLY A 25 -11.53 12.14 2.24
N ILE A 26 -12.31 11.27 2.90
CA ILE A 26 -13.61 11.63 3.46
C ILE A 26 -13.47 12.67 4.58
N GLY A 27 -12.46 12.51 5.44
CA GLY A 27 -12.18 13.47 6.53
C GLY A 27 -11.84 14.87 6.01
N THR A 28 -11.10 14.94 4.90
CA THR A 28 -10.73 16.21 4.25
C THR A 28 -11.84 16.83 3.42
N LEU A 29 -12.81 16.05 2.97
CA LEU A 29 -13.94 16.51 2.16
C LEU A 29 -14.67 17.70 2.78
N SER A 30 -14.92 17.65 4.09
CA SER A 30 -15.58 18.71 4.84
C SER A 30 -14.71 19.98 4.99
N ARG A 31 -13.41 19.87 4.78
CA ARG A 31 -12.43 20.94 4.99
C ARG A 31 -12.02 21.66 3.70
N ILE A 32 -11.77 20.91 2.63
CA ILE A 32 -11.30 21.45 1.34
C ILE A 32 -12.33 21.32 0.21
N GLY A 33 -13.46 20.66 0.46
CA GLY A 33 -14.55 20.48 -0.49
C GLY A 33 -14.33 19.32 -1.50
N LEU A 34 -15.43 18.85 -2.10
CA LEU A 34 -15.46 17.67 -2.97
C LEU A 34 -14.51 17.80 -4.17
N LYS A 35 -14.53 18.95 -4.86
CA LYS A 35 -13.73 19.15 -6.08
C LYS A 35 -12.24 18.99 -5.82
N GLN A 36 -11.72 19.63 -4.77
CA GLN A 36 -10.29 19.57 -4.45
C GLN A 36 -9.88 18.18 -3.95
N THR A 37 -10.71 17.55 -3.11
CA THR A 37 -10.47 16.18 -2.64
C THR A 37 -10.38 15.22 -3.82
N LEU A 38 -11.34 15.25 -4.75
CA LEU A 38 -11.32 14.39 -5.94
C LEU A 38 -10.12 14.66 -6.84
N GLN A 39 -9.76 15.93 -7.07
CA GLN A 39 -8.60 16.26 -7.88
C GLN A 39 -7.31 15.66 -7.31
N ILE A 40 -7.10 15.78 -5.99
CA ILE A 40 -5.92 15.20 -5.31
C ILE A 40 -5.95 13.68 -5.37
N THR A 41 -7.10 13.06 -5.09
CA THR A 41 -7.26 11.59 -5.17
C THR A 41 -6.96 11.07 -6.57
N ILE A 42 -7.55 11.67 -7.61
CA ILE A 42 -7.32 11.28 -9.01
C ILE A 42 -5.84 11.44 -9.38
N LEU A 43 -5.21 12.54 -8.97
CA LEU A 43 -3.79 12.75 -9.20
C LEU A 43 -2.93 11.67 -8.53
N GLY A 44 -3.20 11.35 -7.25
CA GLY A 44 -2.50 10.29 -6.53
C GLY A 44 -2.64 8.93 -7.23
N VAL A 45 -3.88 8.54 -7.57
CA VAL A 45 -4.13 7.28 -8.30
C VAL A 45 -3.41 7.26 -9.66
N SER A 46 -3.43 8.38 -10.40
CA SER A 46 -2.76 8.46 -11.70
C SER A 46 -1.24 8.31 -11.56
N VAL A 47 -0.65 8.97 -10.57
CA VAL A 47 0.79 8.84 -10.25
C VAL A 47 1.10 7.41 -9.84
N GLY A 48 0.26 6.79 -8.99
CA GLY A 48 0.41 5.40 -8.58
C GLY A 48 0.41 4.43 -9.77
N ILE A 49 -0.52 4.60 -10.72
CA ILE A 49 -0.57 3.76 -11.93
C ILE A 49 0.72 3.92 -12.76
N VAL A 50 1.18 5.15 -12.95
CA VAL A 50 2.43 5.40 -13.70
C VAL A 50 3.62 4.76 -13.00
N LEU A 51 3.75 4.95 -11.68
CA LEU A 51 4.83 4.37 -10.88
C LEU A 51 4.78 2.83 -10.90
N TYR A 52 3.61 2.24 -10.81
CA TYR A 52 3.43 0.79 -10.91
C TYR A 52 4.04 0.23 -12.23
N PHE A 53 3.70 0.83 -13.37
CA PHE A 53 4.26 0.41 -14.65
C PHE A 53 5.76 0.70 -14.75
N VAL A 54 6.24 1.80 -14.20
CA VAL A 54 7.68 2.09 -14.13
C VAL A 54 8.40 1.01 -13.34
N PHE A 55 7.93 0.66 -12.15
CA PHE A 55 8.54 -0.40 -11.33
C PHE A 55 8.54 -1.75 -12.03
N LEU A 56 7.42 -2.16 -12.65
CA LEU A 56 7.36 -3.43 -13.40
C LEU A 56 8.37 -3.49 -14.55
N ASN A 57 8.52 -2.38 -15.31
CA ASN A 57 9.44 -2.36 -16.45
C ASN A 57 10.90 -2.29 -16.01
N VAL A 58 11.19 -1.51 -14.97
CA VAL A 58 12.56 -1.37 -14.45
C VAL A 58 13.02 -2.65 -13.76
N ALA A 59 12.11 -3.36 -13.09
CA ALA A 59 12.42 -4.60 -12.39
C ALA A 59 13.08 -5.65 -13.30
N GLY A 60 12.66 -5.76 -14.56
CA GLY A 60 13.26 -6.71 -15.53
C GLY A 60 14.72 -6.44 -15.90
N PHE A 61 15.27 -5.25 -15.59
CA PHE A 61 16.67 -4.88 -15.83
C PHE A 61 17.56 -4.98 -14.58
N ILE A 62 16.95 -5.27 -13.44
CA ILE A 62 17.66 -5.31 -12.14
C ILE A 62 17.86 -6.78 -11.75
N PRO A 63 19.08 -7.18 -11.33
CA PRO A 63 19.30 -8.52 -10.78
C PRO A 63 18.32 -8.82 -9.64
N THR A 64 17.72 -10.01 -9.64
CA THR A 64 16.66 -10.42 -8.71
C THR A 64 17.01 -10.12 -7.24
N LYS A 65 18.23 -10.45 -6.81
CA LYS A 65 18.70 -10.18 -5.44
C LYS A 65 18.68 -8.68 -5.08
N ILE A 66 19.14 -7.82 -6.00
CA ILE A 66 19.13 -6.38 -5.76
C ILE A 66 17.68 -5.87 -5.67
N LEU A 67 16.81 -6.41 -6.52
CA LEU A 67 15.39 -6.08 -6.50
C LEU A 67 14.72 -6.51 -5.18
N GLU A 68 14.99 -7.74 -4.72
CA GLU A 68 14.49 -8.26 -3.44
C GLU A 68 14.95 -7.40 -2.25
N ILE A 69 16.23 -7.02 -2.22
CA ILE A 69 16.76 -6.12 -1.19
C ILE A 69 16.08 -4.75 -1.25
N ALA A 70 16.01 -4.14 -2.45
CA ALA A 70 15.43 -2.81 -2.61
C ALA A 70 13.95 -2.77 -2.22
N LEU A 71 13.16 -3.76 -2.66
CA LEU A 71 11.74 -3.88 -2.33
C LEU A 71 11.56 -4.19 -0.84
N GLY A 72 12.35 -5.12 -0.28
CA GLY A 72 12.31 -5.45 1.14
C GLY A 72 12.61 -4.24 2.02
N VAL A 73 13.66 -3.45 1.70
CA VAL A 73 13.98 -2.20 2.40
C VAL A 73 12.85 -1.19 2.29
N GLY A 74 12.29 -0.99 1.08
CA GLY A 74 11.18 -0.07 0.85
C GLY A 74 9.95 -0.43 1.68
N LEU A 75 9.51 -1.69 1.64
CA LEU A 75 8.37 -2.17 2.43
C LEU A 75 8.60 -2.03 3.94
N LEU A 76 9.81 -2.32 4.43
CA LEU A 76 10.13 -2.14 5.85
C LEU A 76 10.22 -0.67 6.27
N PHE A 77 10.68 0.20 5.39
CA PHE A 77 10.62 1.64 5.63
C PHE A 77 9.17 2.11 5.82
N PHE A 78 8.27 1.73 4.90
CA PHE A 78 6.85 2.06 5.03
C PHE A 78 6.18 1.39 6.24
N SER A 79 6.51 0.14 6.54
CA SER A 79 6.09 -0.50 7.78
C SER A 79 6.45 0.32 9.03
N GLY A 80 7.69 0.83 9.06
CA GLY A 80 8.17 1.71 10.14
C GLY A 80 7.38 3.02 10.24
N THR A 81 7.02 3.62 9.10
CA THR A 81 6.17 4.83 9.08
C THR A 81 4.77 4.55 9.62
N MET A 82 4.14 3.43 9.23
CA MET A 82 2.83 3.02 9.73
C MET A 82 2.83 2.78 11.24
N PHE A 83 3.85 2.09 11.77
CA PHE A 83 3.99 1.92 13.23
C PHE A 83 4.20 3.25 13.94
N LYS A 84 5.05 4.13 13.41
CA LYS A 84 5.24 5.46 13.98
C LYS A 84 3.92 6.21 14.07
N GLU A 85 3.15 6.28 12.99
CA GLU A 85 1.86 6.96 12.95
C GLU A 85 0.79 6.30 13.84
N PHE A 86 0.87 4.99 14.06
CA PHE A 86 0.02 4.30 15.04
C PHE A 86 0.25 4.80 16.48
N PHE A 87 1.50 5.11 16.84
CA PHE A 87 1.87 5.58 18.19
C PHE A 87 1.74 7.11 18.35
N GLU A 88 1.67 7.87 17.28
CA GLU A 88 1.49 9.32 17.33
C GLU A 88 0.01 9.70 17.59
N ASP A 89 -0.21 10.76 18.39
CA ASP A 89 -1.56 11.27 18.64
C ASP A 89 -1.98 12.28 17.57
N ASP A 90 -3.11 12.01 16.90
CA ASP A 90 -3.65 12.80 15.78
C ASP A 90 -4.27 14.17 16.18
N GLN A 91 -3.99 14.70 17.39
CA GLN A 91 -4.67 15.88 17.94
C GLN A 91 -3.93 17.20 17.68
N LYS A 92 -3.72 17.58 16.43
CA LYS A 92 -3.36 18.97 16.12
C LYS A 92 -4.42 19.63 15.23
N GLU A 93 -5.05 20.71 15.71
CA GLU A 93 -5.88 21.58 14.87
C GLU A 93 -5.04 22.14 13.71
N ILE A 94 -5.42 21.79 12.49
CA ILE A 94 -4.68 22.11 11.27
C ILE A 94 -5.50 23.12 10.46
N SER A 95 -4.85 24.18 9.91
CA SER A 95 -5.51 25.19 9.07
C SER A 95 -5.92 24.61 7.71
N HIS A 96 -6.93 25.21 7.03
CA HIS A 96 -7.48 24.77 5.74
C HIS A 96 -6.40 24.54 4.65
N THR A 97 -5.43 25.43 4.52
CA THR A 97 -4.30 25.29 3.58
C THR A 97 -3.41 24.11 3.94
N LYS A 98 -3.18 23.89 5.24
CA LYS A 98 -2.41 22.73 5.72
C LYS A 98 -3.14 21.42 5.45
N TYR A 99 -4.49 21.39 5.53
CA TYR A 99 -5.28 20.20 5.16
C TYR A 99 -5.11 19.83 3.69
N ARG A 100 -5.12 20.81 2.78
CA ARG A 100 -4.93 20.56 1.35
C ARG A 100 -3.53 20.01 1.06
N ILE A 101 -2.51 20.62 1.62
CA ILE A 101 -1.11 20.18 1.45
C ILE A 101 -0.91 18.82 2.11
N GLY A 102 -1.44 18.61 3.32
CA GLY A 102 -1.35 17.34 4.04
C GLY A 102 -2.02 16.21 3.26
N TYR A 103 -3.22 16.43 2.73
CA TYR A 103 -3.91 15.41 1.94
C TYR A 103 -3.18 15.12 0.60
N PHE A 104 -2.64 16.15 -0.05
CA PHE A 104 -1.79 15.95 -1.23
C PHE A 104 -0.57 15.09 -0.90
N TYR A 105 0.12 15.38 0.22
CA TYR A 105 1.28 14.62 0.64
C TYR A 105 0.92 13.15 0.93
N ILE A 106 -0.17 12.91 1.67
CA ILE A 106 -0.65 11.55 1.95
C ILE A 106 -1.00 10.82 0.64
N ALA A 107 -1.77 11.46 -0.26
CA ALA A 107 -2.15 10.84 -1.53
C ALA A 107 -0.93 10.47 -2.40
N MET A 108 0.15 11.26 -2.35
CA MET A 108 1.40 10.94 -3.06
C MET A 108 2.18 9.82 -2.37
N LEU A 109 2.24 9.82 -1.05
CA LEU A 109 2.90 8.76 -0.28
C LEU A 109 2.22 7.40 -0.54
N GLU A 110 0.90 7.35 -0.39
CA GLU A 110 0.08 6.17 -0.70
C GLU A 110 0.25 5.69 -2.15
N ALA A 111 0.36 6.64 -3.11
CA ALA A 111 0.62 6.29 -4.49
C ALA A 111 1.95 5.55 -4.67
N VAL A 112 3.00 5.98 -3.97
CA VAL A 112 4.32 5.32 -4.00
C VAL A 112 4.26 3.95 -3.32
N GLU A 113 3.70 3.88 -2.11
CA GLU A 113 3.61 2.65 -1.32
C GLU A 113 2.81 1.57 -2.05
N ASN A 114 1.61 1.91 -2.50
CA ASN A 114 0.75 1.00 -3.24
C ASN A 114 1.38 0.53 -4.56
N SER A 115 2.13 1.41 -5.24
CA SER A 115 2.81 1.06 -6.49
C SER A 115 3.93 0.05 -6.27
N ILE A 116 4.76 0.25 -5.24
CA ILE A 116 5.86 -0.66 -4.89
C ILE A 116 5.29 -2.01 -4.44
N ALA A 117 4.31 -2.00 -3.53
CA ALA A 117 3.72 -3.22 -3.01
C ALA A 117 3.04 -4.03 -4.12
N LEU A 118 2.19 -3.39 -4.93
CA LEU A 118 1.48 -4.07 -6.02
C LEU A 118 2.44 -4.58 -7.09
N ALA A 119 3.48 -3.80 -7.44
CA ALA A 119 4.51 -4.25 -8.37
C ALA A 119 5.25 -5.48 -7.81
N THR A 120 5.61 -5.48 -6.53
CA THR A 120 6.24 -6.63 -5.86
C THR A 120 5.36 -7.88 -5.96
N PHE A 121 4.09 -7.78 -5.60
CA PHE A 121 3.16 -8.91 -5.70
C PHE A 121 2.95 -9.36 -7.16
N SER A 122 2.92 -8.42 -8.09
CA SER A 122 2.78 -8.72 -9.53
C SER A 122 4.00 -9.42 -10.13
N LEU A 123 5.20 -9.18 -9.58
CA LEU A 123 6.42 -9.91 -9.96
C LEU A 123 6.42 -11.34 -9.46
N ILE A 124 5.73 -11.62 -8.35
CA ILE A 124 5.56 -12.98 -7.83
C ILE A 124 4.51 -13.73 -8.68
N GLU A 125 3.29 -13.18 -8.79
CA GLU A 125 2.23 -13.74 -9.64
C GLU A 125 1.25 -12.62 -10.05
N PHE A 126 1.32 -12.23 -11.32
CA PHE A 126 0.66 -11.05 -11.87
C PHE A 126 -0.87 -11.11 -11.76
N ALA A 127 -1.48 -12.22 -12.19
CA ALA A 127 -2.95 -12.31 -12.27
C ALA A 127 -3.58 -12.25 -10.87
N SER A 128 -3.02 -13.00 -9.90
CA SER A 128 -3.50 -13.01 -8.52
C SER A 128 -3.35 -11.65 -7.85
N ALA A 129 -2.20 -10.97 -8.07
CA ALA A 129 -1.96 -9.64 -7.51
C ALA A 129 -2.97 -8.62 -8.02
N ILE A 130 -3.18 -8.56 -9.33
CA ILE A 130 -4.12 -7.62 -9.96
C ILE A 130 -5.57 -7.91 -9.55
N ILE A 131 -5.99 -9.17 -9.57
CA ILE A 131 -7.36 -9.52 -9.15
C ILE A 131 -7.58 -9.19 -7.68
N GLY A 132 -6.59 -9.47 -6.80
CA GLY A 132 -6.65 -9.11 -5.39
C GLY A 132 -6.83 -7.60 -5.19
N ALA A 133 -6.03 -6.80 -5.89
CA ALA A 133 -6.11 -5.33 -5.84
C ALA A 133 -7.46 -4.81 -6.35
N LEU A 134 -7.97 -5.33 -7.48
CA LEU A 134 -9.25 -4.91 -8.04
C LEU A 134 -10.44 -5.24 -7.13
N VAL A 135 -10.42 -6.41 -6.49
CA VAL A 135 -11.45 -6.80 -5.51
C VAL A 135 -11.38 -5.87 -4.29
N ALA A 136 -10.18 -5.54 -3.80
CA ALA A 136 -9.99 -4.59 -2.70
C ALA A 136 -10.55 -3.21 -3.03
N ILE A 137 -10.20 -2.65 -4.20
CA ILE A 137 -10.68 -1.35 -4.67
C ILE A 137 -12.22 -1.36 -4.79
N GLY A 138 -12.79 -2.41 -5.40
CA GLY A 138 -14.24 -2.54 -5.52
C GLY A 138 -14.95 -2.56 -4.16
N LEU A 139 -14.39 -3.27 -3.18
CA LEU A 139 -14.92 -3.32 -1.83
C LEU A 139 -14.80 -1.96 -1.10
N ILE A 140 -13.65 -1.27 -1.22
CA ILE A 140 -13.45 0.08 -0.65
C ILE A 140 -14.51 1.04 -1.21
N LEU A 141 -14.69 1.07 -2.53
CA LEU A 141 -15.71 1.91 -3.16
C LEU A 141 -17.10 1.58 -2.64
N GLY A 142 -17.45 0.29 -2.53
CA GLY A 142 -18.72 -0.15 -1.94
C GLY A 142 -18.91 0.36 -0.50
N LEU A 143 -17.88 0.26 0.34
CA LEU A 143 -17.90 0.75 1.73
C LEU A 143 -17.97 2.28 1.83
N VAL A 144 -17.32 3.01 0.89
CA VAL A 144 -17.42 4.47 0.78
C VAL A 144 -18.86 4.87 0.46
N PHE A 145 -19.46 4.28 -0.59
CA PHE A 145 -20.85 4.58 -0.98
C PHE A 145 -21.85 4.18 0.09
N ALA A 146 -21.62 3.07 0.79
CA ALA A 146 -22.46 2.67 1.92
C ALA A 146 -22.28 3.53 3.18
N GLY A 147 -21.29 4.44 3.19
CA GLY A 147 -20.97 5.30 4.35
C GLY A 147 -20.37 4.55 5.55
N VAL A 148 -20.00 3.28 5.37
CA VAL A 148 -19.44 2.44 6.44
C VAL A 148 -17.99 2.81 6.77
N ILE A 149 -17.21 3.21 5.75
CA ILE A 149 -15.78 3.50 5.89
C ILE A 149 -15.49 4.60 6.94
N LYS A 150 -16.41 5.54 7.14
CA LYS A 150 -16.29 6.59 8.18
C LYS A 150 -16.19 6.05 9.61
N LYS A 151 -16.56 4.79 9.82
CA LYS A 151 -16.55 4.12 11.13
C LYS A 151 -15.28 3.31 11.37
N MET A 152 -14.40 3.18 10.38
CA MET A 152 -13.15 2.43 10.51
C MET A 152 -12.15 3.19 11.40
N PRO A 153 -11.53 2.54 12.37
CA PRO A 153 -10.54 3.17 13.25
C PRO A 153 -9.19 3.30 12.51
N LEU A 154 -8.80 4.53 12.19
CA LEU A 154 -7.57 4.83 11.44
C LEU A 154 -6.31 4.22 12.07
N LYS A 155 -6.18 4.31 13.42
CA LYS A 155 -5.03 3.72 14.14
C LYS A 155 -4.91 2.20 13.90
N LEU A 156 -6.02 1.45 13.98
CA LEU A 156 -6.00 0.01 13.75
C LEU A 156 -5.64 -0.32 12.29
N THR A 157 -6.11 0.48 11.35
CA THR A 157 -5.79 0.35 9.92
C THR A 157 -4.28 0.48 9.69
N ARG A 158 -3.64 1.50 10.27
CA ARG A 158 -2.18 1.70 10.22
C ARG A 158 -1.39 0.54 10.84
N LEU A 159 -1.84 0.02 11.98
CA LEU A 159 -1.20 -1.13 12.61
C LEU A 159 -1.23 -2.37 11.70
N ILE A 160 -2.39 -2.66 11.10
CA ILE A 160 -2.55 -3.80 10.19
C ILE A 160 -1.67 -3.62 8.94
N ALA A 161 -1.65 -2.43 8.34
CA ALA A 161 -0.79 -2.11 7.20
C ALA A 161 0.69 -2.31 7.54
N GLY A 162 1.16 -1.74 8.66
CA GLY A 162 2.54 -1.91 9.10
C GLY A 162 2.94 -3.38 9.29
N VAL A 163 2.07 -4.20 9.88
CA VAL A 163 2.32 -5.64 10.04
C VAL A 163 2.39 -6.35 8.69
N LEU A 164 1.46 -6.06 7.76
CA LEU A 164 1.47 -6.69 6.43
C LEU A 164 2.73 -6.34 5.64
N LEU A 165 3.14 -5.06 5.66
CA LEU A 165 4.38 -4.61 5.03
C LEU A 165 5.62 -5.30 5.63
N ALA A 166 5.69 -5.45 6.97
CA ALA A 166 6.79 -6.16 7.60
C ALA A 166 6.82 -7.64 7.21
N LEU A 167 5.65 -8.31 7.21
CA LEU A 167 5.53 -9.72 6.83
C LEU A 167 5.93 -9.99 5.37
N THR A 168 5.82 -8.99 4.49
CA THR A 168 6.27 -9.10 3.09
C THR A 168 7.72 -8.66 2.93
N GLY A 169 8.12 -7.56 3.58
CA GLY A 169 9.45 -6.97 3.44
C GLY A 169 10.57 -7.81 4.06
N ILE A 170 10.32 -8.44 5.21
CA ILE A 170 11.33 -9.31 5.87
C ILE A 170 11.73 -10.49 4.99
N PRO A 171 10.80 -11.32 4.45
CA PRO A 171 11.16 -12.41 3.56
C PRO A 171 11.98 -11.95 2.35
N LEU A 172 11.58 -10.88 1.67
CA LEU A 172 12.31 -10.35 0.52
C LEU A 172 13.75 -9.97 0.87
N LEU A 173 13.98 -9.34 2.03
CA LEU A 173 15.35 -9.06 2.48
C LEU A 173 16.16 -10.34 2.72
N LEU A 174 15.56 -11.34 3.37
CA LEU A 174 16.23 -12.61 3.64
C LEU A 174 16.62 -13.31 2.34
N TYR A 175 15.76 -13.32 1.32
CA TYR A 175 16.06 -13.87 0.00
C TYR A 175 17.19 -13.11 -0.70
N GLY A 176 17.11 -11.78 -0.72
CA GLY A 176 18.12 -10.93 -1.34
C GLY A 176 19.52 -11.09 -0.72
N PHE A 177 19.61 -11.43 0.56
CA PHE A 177 20.87 -11.72 1.27
C PHE A 177 21.26 -13.21 1.30
N ASP A 178 20.57 -14.09 0.56
CA ASP A 178 20.78 -15.55 0.55
C ASP A 178 20.70 -16.17 1.97
N VAL A 179 19.92 -15.60 2.87
CA VAL A 179 19.75 -16.17 4.20
C VAL A 179 18.90 -17.43 4.09
N PRO A 180 19.35 -18.60 4.64
CA PRO A 180 18.55 -19.80 4.65
C PRO A 180 17.19 -19.56 5.33
N THR A 181 16.11 -19.76 4.62
CA THR A 181 14.74 -19.54 5.09
C THR A 181 14.00 -20.88 5.21
N SER A 182 13.03 -20.94 6.12
CA SER A 182 12.19 -22.13 6.27
C SER A 182 11.23 -22.27 5.08
N GLU A 183 10.83 -23.52 4.79
CA GLU A 183 9.80 -23.82 3.77
C GLU A 183 8.50 -23.03 4.02
N LEU A 184 8.15 -22.80 5.29
CA LEU A 184 6.98 -22.00 5.67
C LEU A 184 7.08 -20.56 5.14
N LEU A 185 8.28 -19.97 5.14
CA LEU A 185 8.49 -18.61 4.64
C LEU A 185 8.36 -18.56 3.12
N HIS A 186 8.92 -19.55 2.41
CA HIS A 186 8.74 -19.69 0.96
C HIS A 186 7.27 -19.91 0.57
N TRP A 187 6.52 -20.60 1.40
CA TRP A 187 5.09 -20.79 1.17
C TRP A 187 4.30 -19.50 1.42
N LEU A 188 4.73 -18.65 2.38
CA LEU A 188 4.05 -17.39 2.71
C LEU A 188 4.32 -16.32 1.65
N ILE A 189 5.57 -16.10 1.30
CA ILE A 189 6.03 -15.16 0.27
C ILE A 189 7.15 -15.84 -0.52
N PRO A 190 6.88 -16.31 -1.74
CA PRO A 190 7.93 -16.92 -2.56
C PRO A 190 8.96 -15.88 -3.02
N PRO A 191 10.22 -16.31 -3.30
CA PRO A 191 11.23 -15.41 -3.87
C PRO A 191 10.82 -14.94 -5.28
N LEU A 192 11.37 -13.80 -5.70
CA LEU A 192 11.21 -13.31 -7.07
C LEU A 192 12.03 -14.19 -8.04
N HIS A 193 11.46 -14.57 -9.16
CA HIS A 193 12.10 -15.41 -10.19
C HIS A 193 12.48 -14.64 -11.43
#